data_2b7385673df63aad79e303f05f0d1686
#
_entry.id   2b7385673df63aad79e303f05f0d1686
#
_cell.length_a   1.000
_cell.length_b   1.000
_cell.length_c   1.000
_cell.angle_alpha   90.00
_cell.angle_beta   90.00
_cell.angle_gamma   90.00
#
_symmetry.space_group_name_H-M   'P 1'
#
loop_
_entity.id
_entity.type
_entity.pdbx_description
1 polymer ?
#
loop_
_entity_poly.entity_id
_entity_poly.type
_entity_poly.pdbx_seq_one_letter_code
_entity_poly.pdbx_strand_id
1 'polypeptide(L)'
;MRIGGRTWIGAGLAISLLFGCAAVATAGQEDGSMTPAARGVTQVLTAAELAAWGRGHNDAGALIMAARLLSEVPLRQTEGEAPFLTATSLLDEAAAMAGDNPGVLDAIDRLRDPLTRGVRSSTFGNGPVLTVKSLQARERWAFAVEARGGEILRVAAIGDGDTNIDLTVRDARGAVVCRDGFGDHYPVCTVSPRAGGQMQVDIVNRGEVWTRVQVLSN
;
A
#
# COMPACT_ATOMS: atom_id res chain seq x y z
N MET A 1 34.77 -90.45 18.42
CA MET A 1 33.37 -90.12 18.78
C MET A 1 32.97 -88.95 17.90
N ARG A 2 32.10 -89.22 16.92
CA ARG A 2 31.68 -88.20 15.86
C ARG A 2 30.46 -87.42 16.36
N ILE A 3 30.50 -86.13 16.19
CA ILE A 3 29.32 -85.31 16.33
C ILE A 3 29.24 -84.36 15.09
N GLY A 4 28.16 -84.59 14.33
CA GLY A 4 27.92 -83.87 13.06
C GLY A 4 27.41 -82.50 13.24
N GLY A 5 27.92 -81.62 12.41
CA GLY A 5 27.42 -80.26 12.27
C GLY A 5 26.30 -80.14 11.21
N ARG A 6 25.17 -79.54 11.56
CA ARG A 6 24.10 -79.20 10.63
C ARG A 6 24.23 -77.72 10.27
N THR A 7 24.50 -77.46 8.99
CA THR A 7 24.47 -76.18 8.40
C THR A 7 23.02 -75.72 8.12
N TRP A 8 22.64 -74.60 8.65
CA TRP A 8 21.38 -73.92 8.31
C TRP A 8 21.67 -72.86 7.29
N ILE A 9 21.03 -72.94 6.12
CA ILE A 9 21.03 -71.95 5.07
C ILE A 9 19.84 -70.99 5.38
N GLY A 10 20.15 -69.83 5.84
CA GLY A 10 19.16 -68.76 6.03
C GLY A 10 18.97 -67.97 4.73
N ALA A 11 17.79 -68.08 4.13
CA ALA A 11 17.38 -67.26 3.01
C ALA A 11 17.03 -65.87 3.53
N GLY A 12 17.89 -64.91 3.23
CA GLY A 12 17.61 -63.46 3.53
C GLY A 12 16.66 -62.83 2.48
N LEU A 13 15.47 -62.51 2.91
CA LEU A 13 14.50 -61.77 2.11
C LEU A 13 14.86 -60.27 2.18
N ALA A 14 15.43 -59.72 1.11
CA ALA A 14 15.70 -58.31 1.01
C ALA A 14 14.41 -57.57 0.64
N ILE A 15 13.80 -56.91 1.61
CA ILE A 15 12.68 -55.98 1.38
C ILE A 15 13.26 -54.62 0.98
N SER A 16 13.24 -54.31 -0.31
CA SER A 16 13.57 -52.99 -0.82
C SER A 16 12.39 -52.02 -0.56
N LEU A 17 12.50 -51.20 0.46
CA LEU A 17 11.60 -50.08 0.70
C LEU A 17 11.94 -48.97 -0.29
N LEU A 18 11.14 -48.83 -1.36
CA LEU A 18 11.12 -47.66 -2.22
C LEU A 18 10.46 -46.51 -1.47
N PHE A 19 11.27 -45.63 -0.88
CA PHE A 19 10.82 -44.34 -0.44
C PHE A 19 10.52 -43.48 -1.67
N GLY A 20 9.26 -43.42 -2.08
CA GLY A 20 8.77 -42.44 -3.02
C GLY A 20 8.81 -41.03 -2.37
N CYS A 21 9.82 -40.23 -2.69
CA CYS A 21 9.77 -38.78 -2.43
C CYS A 21 8.64 -38.19 -3.27
N ALA A 22 7.46 -38.00 -2.67
CA ALA A 22 6.46 -37.11 -3.22
C ALA A 22 7.04 -35.70 -3.15
N ALA A 23 7.48 -35.16 -4.28
CA ALA A 23 7.80 -33.76 -4.42
C ALA A 23 6.50 -32.99 -4.17
N VAL A 24 6.38 -32.38 -3.00
CA VAL A 24 5.37 -31.34 -2.76
C VAL A 24 5.76 -30.19 -3.67
N ALA A 25 5.07 -30.08 -4.81
CA ALA A 25 5.13 -28.88 -5.62
C ALA A 25 4.52 -27.76 -4.77
N THR A 26 5.38 -27.00 -4.08
CA THR A 26 5.02 -25.67 -3.62
C THR A 26 4.69 -24.89 -4.87
N ALA A 27 3.39 -24.66 -5.11
CA ALA A 27 2.95 -23.68 -6.08
C ALA A 27 3.57 -22.36 -5.63
N GLY A 28 4.68 -21.98 -6.27
CA GLY A 28 5.31 -20.68 -6.07
C GLY A 28 4.23 -19.65 -6.32
N GLN A 29 3.92 -18.87 -5.31
CA GLN A 29 3.13 -17.67 -5.46
C GLN A 29 3.98 -16.78 -6.36
N GLU A 30 3.58 -16.63 -7.62
CA GLU A 30 4.22 -15.67 -8.51
C GLU A 30 3.94 -14.30 -7.89
N ASP A 31 4.93 -13.72 -7.24
CA ASP A 31 4.87 -12.37 -6.72
C ASP A 31 4.70 -11.44 -7.93
N GLY A 32 3.58 -10.73 -7.98
CA GLY A 32 3.29 -9.79 -9.05
C GLY A 32 4.39 -8.71 -9.13
N SER A 33 4.61 -8.16 -10.32
CA SER A 33 5.61 -7.12 -10.51
C SER A 33 5.14 -5.78 -9.90
N MET A 34 6.03 -5.14 -9.15
CA MET A 34 5.79 -3.80 -8.58
C MET A 34 5.89 -2.73 -9.68
N THR A 35 4.77 -2.20 -10.11
CA THR A 35 4.73 -1.14 -11.14
C THR A 35 5.24 0.21 -10.62
N PRO A 36 5.65 1.14 -11.50
CA PRO A 36 5.95 2.52 -11.09
C PRO A 36 4.81 3.19 -10.33
N ALA A 37 3.56 3.03 -10.77
CA ALA A 37 2.40 3.61 -10.10
C ALA A 37 2.15 2.98 -8.70
N ALA A 38 2.34 1.66 -8.55
CA ALA A 38 2.25 1.00 -7.24
C ALA A 38 3.31 1.52 -6.25
N ARG A 39 4.54 1.79 -6.73
CA ARG A 39 5.57 2.48 -5.91
C ARG A 39 5.13 3.89 -5.53
N GLY A 40 4.46 4.60 -6.45
CA GLY A 40 3.89 5.91 -6.18
C GLY A 40 2.87 5.89 -5.04
N VAL A 41 1.97 4.88 -5.00
CA VAL A 41 1.04 4.68 -3.86
C VAL A 41 1.81 4.55 -2.55
N THR A 42 2.89 3.73 -2.54
CA THR A 42 3.72 3.56 -1.34
C THR A 42 4.33 4.89 -0.89
N GLN A 43 4.91 5.66 -1.82
CA GLN A 43 5.57 6.92 -1.47
C GLN A 43 4.60 7.97 -0.94
N VAL A 44 3.40 8.06 -1.51
CA VAL A 44 2.35 8.97 -1.01
C VAL A 44 1.89 8.57 0.39
N LEU A 45 1.71 7.26 0.66
CA LEU A 45 1.36 6.77 1.99
C LEU A 45 2.46 7.11 3.02
N THR A 46 3.73 6.83 2.69
CA THR A 46 4.87 7.20 3.55
C THR A 46 4.90 8.71 3.83
N ALA A 47 4.59 9.54 2.84
CA ALA A 47 4.51 10.98 3.03
C ALA A 47 3.37 11.38 3.97
N ALA A 48 2.21 10.71 3.89
CA ALA A 48 1.07 10.95 4.78
C ALA A 48 1.42 10.59 6.24
N GLU A 49 2.00 9.43 6.46
CA GLU A 49 2.45 8.97 7.78
C GLU A 49 3.51 9.91 8.37
N LEU A 50 4.49 10.33 7.56
CA LEU A 50 5.53 11.28 7.98
C LEU A 50 4.93 12.65 8.32
N ALA A 51 3.94 13.12 7.55
CA ALA A 51 3.24 14.36 7.85
C ALA A 51 2.47 14.28 9.17
N ALA A 52 1.79 13.15 9.43
CA ALA A 52 1.10 12.93 10.70
C ALA A 52 2.08 12.92 11.89
N TRP A 53 3.22 12.25 11.73
CA TRP A 53 4.28 12.26 12.73
C TRP A 53 4.81 13.67 12.97
N GLY A 54 5.08 14.44 11.90
CA GLY A 54 5.57 15.81 11.99
C GLY A 54 4.59 16.73 12.72
N ARG A 55 3.28 16.60 12.46
CA ARG A 55 2.24 17.36 13.17
C ARG A 55 2.24 17.02 14.67
N GLY A 56 2.29 15.72 15.01
CA GLY A 56 2.30 15.26 16.40
C GLY A 56 3.53 15.69 17.19
N HIS A 57 4.66 15.98 16.52
CA HIS A 57 5.91 16.39 17.12
C HIS A 57 6.26 17.87 16.91
N ASN A 58 5.38 18.64 16.24
CA ASN A 58 5.63 20.03 15.85
C ASN A 58 6.94 20.19 15.06
N ASP A 59 7.20 19.25 14.13
CA ASP A 59 8.42 19.18 13.34
C ASP A 59 8.17 19.67 11.90
N ALA A 60 8.52 20.92 11.63
CA ALA A 60 8.42 21.52 10.30
C ALA A 60 9.31 20.78 9.27
N GLY A 61 10.45 20.23 9.66
CA GLY A 61 11.36 19.49 8.80
C GLY A 61 10.72 18.21 8.28
N ALA A 62 9.96 17.49 9.10
CA ALA A 62 9.20 16.32 8.70
C ALA A 62 8.11 16.68 7.67
N LEU A 63 7.41 17.80 7.85
CA LEU A 63 6.41 18.28 6.88
C LEU A 63 7.05 18.67 5.54
N ILE A 64 8.21 19.33 5.56
CA ILE A 64 8.99 19.68 4.36
C ILE A 64 9.40 18.41 3.62
N MET A 65 9.88 17.38 4.32
CA MET A 65 10.25 16.11 3.70
C MET A 65 9.03 15.38 3.14
N ALA A 66 7.92 15.35 3.85
CA ALA A 66 6.66 14.79 3.37
C ALA A 66 6.18 15.51 2.09
N ALA A 67 6.23 16.84 2.07
CA ALA A 67 5.90 17.64 0.89
C ALA A 67 6.79 17.30 -0.31
N ARG A 68 8.09 17.11 -0.08
CA ARG A 68 9.03 16.68 -1.12
C ARG A 68 8.66 15.30 -1.68
N LEU A 69 8.38 14.32 -0.82
CA LEU A 69 7.97 12.98 -1.26
C LEU A 69 6.69 13.04 -2.11
N LEU A 70 5.69 13.84 -1.71
CA LEU A 70 4.46 14.04 -2.49
C LEU A 70 4.74 14.68 -3.84
N SER A 71 5.62 15.68 -3.90
CA SER A 71 5.91 16.43 -5.13
C SER A 71 6.57 15.59 -6.24
N GLU A 72 7.20 14.48 -5.88
CA GLU A 72 7.86 13.58 -6.83
C GLU A 72 6.87 12.63 -7.53
N VAL A 73 5.66 12.42 -6.95
CA VAL A 73 4.66 11.49 -7.47
C VAL A 73 3.59 12.22 -8.26
N PRO A 74 3.50 12.03 -9.59
CA PRO A 74 2.40 12.58 -10.36
C PRO A 74 1.11 11.85 -9.99
N LEU A 75 0.10 12.60 -9.58
CA LEU A 75 -1.21 12.07 -9.21
C LEU A 75 -2.21 12.34 -10.32
N ARG A 76 -2.91 11.30 -10.75
CA ARG A 76 -4.02 11.40 -11.71
C ARG A 76 -5.33 11.54 -10.92
N GLN A 77 -5.74 12.76 -10.69
CA GLN A 77 -7.01 13.02 -9.99
C GLN A 77 -8.18 12.63 -10.88
N THR A 78 -9.13 11.87 -10.33
CA THR A 78 -10.45 11.63 -10.92
C THR A 78 -11.42 12.76 -10.54
N GLU A 79 -12.63 12.73 -11.11
CA GLU A 79 -13.71 13.59 -10.63
C GLU A 79 -13.96 13.34 -9.13
N GLY A 80 -14.14 14.42 -8.36
CA GLY A 80 -14.32 14.35 -6.92
C GLY A 80 -13.93 15.64 -6.24
N GLU A 81 -13.76 15.55 -4.92
CA GLU A 81 -13.36 16.68 -4.09
C GLU A 81 -11.87 17.02 -4.28
N ALA A 82 -11.49 18.25 -3.95
CA ALA A 82 -10.09 18.65 -3.99
C ALA A 82 -9.26 17.89 -2.96
N PRO A 83 -8.00 17.51 -3.27
CA PRO A 83 -7.12 16.86 -2.31
C PRO A 83 -6.87 17.75 -1.08
N PHE A 84 -6.85 17.15 0.10
CA PHE A 84 -6.51 17.86 1.34
C PHE A 84 -5.05 17.65 1.76
N LEU A 85 -4.45 16.52 1.41
CA LEU A 85 -3.03 16.26 1.59
C LEU A 85 -2.30 16.54 0.27
N THR A 86 -1.63 17.68 0.20
CA THR A 86 -0.84 18.12 -0.97
C THR A 86 0.54 18.61 -0.54
N ALA A 87 1.49 18.64 -1.46
CA ALA A 87 2.80 19.23 -1.16
C ALA A 87 2.68 20.70 -0.72
N THR A 88 1.79 21.46 -1.37
CA THR A 88 1.56 22.87 -1.03
C THR A 88 0.99 23.02 0.37
N SER A 89 -0.06 22.25 0.73
CA SER A 89 -0.65 22.35 2.07
C SER A 89 0.35 21.99 3.18
N LEU A 90 1.21 21.00 2.96
CA LEU A 90 2.24 20.64 3.93
C LEU A 90 3.34 21.72 4.07
N LEU A 91 3.70 22.40 2.98
CA LEU A 91 4.64 23.51 3.04
C LEU A 91 4.05 24.73 3.75
N ASP A 92 2.74 24.97 3.61
CA ASP A 92 2.03 26.04 4.34
C ASP A 92 1.96 25.72 5.84
N GLU A 93 1.67 24.48 6.22
CA GLU A 93 1.73 24.03 7.61
C GLU A 93 3.16 24.14 8.19
N ALA A 94 4.18 23.72 7.42
CA ALA A 94 5.57 23.83 7.83
C ALA A 94 5.99 25.30 8.05
N ALA A 95 5.54 26.20 7.19
CA ALA A 95 5.81 27.64 7.34
C ALA A 95 5.16 28.21 8.61
N ALA A 96 3.92 27.79 8.91
CA ALA A 96 3.25 28.20 10.15
C ALA A 96 4.00 27.69 11.41
N MET A 97 4.54 26.47 11.36
CA MET A 97 5.35 25.91 12.45
C MET A 97 6.74 26.56 12.58
N ALA A 98 7.31 26.99 11.46
CA ALA A 98 8.67 27.56 11.44
C ALA A 98 8.76 28.94 12.12
N GLY A 99 7.65 29.69 12.21
CA GLY A 99 7.68 31.07 12.65
C GLY A 99 8.66 31.89 11.82
N ASP A 100 9.55 32.62 12.49
CA ASP A 100 10.56 33.46 11.85
C ASP A 100 11.91 32.76 11.60
N ASN A 101 11.97 31.43 11.58
CA ASN A 101 13.21 30.69 11.33
C ASN A 101 13.62 30.80 9.85
N PRO A 102 14.65 31.60 9.49
CA PRO A 102 14.97 31.87 8.10
C PRO A 102 15.48 30.63 7.36
N GLY A 103 16.14 29.69 8.05
CA GLY A 103 16.65 28.48 7.42
C GLY A 103 15.54 27.52 7.00
N VAL A 104 14.46 27.44 7.77
CA VAL A 104 13.28 26.62 7.45
C VAL A 104 12.49 27.28 6.33
N LEU A 105 12.26 28.58 6.40
CA LEU A 105 11.53 29.32 5.34
C LEU A 105 12.25 29.23 3.99
N ASP A 106 13.57 29.37 3.96
CA ASP A 106 14.39 29.22 2.76
C ASP A 106 14.33 27.77 2.17
N ALA A 107 14.25 26.75 3.03
CA ALA A 107 14.06 25.38 2.58
C ALA A 107 12.65 25.16 1.95
N ILE A 108 11.63 25.79 2.50
CA ILE A 108 10.26 25.77 1.97
C ILE A 108 10.23 26.44 0.58
N ASP A 109 10.82 27.64 0.45
CA ASP A 109 10.80 28.38 -0.81
C ASP A 109 11.51 27.63 -1.94
N ARG A 110 12.62 26.94 -1.64
CA ARG A 110 13.30 26.08 -2.62
C ARG A 110 12.43 24.94 -3.13
N LEU A 111 11.51 24.42 -2.32
CA LEU A 111 10.58 23.38 -2.76
C LEU A 111 9.37 23.93 -3.50
N ARG A 112 8.90 25.13 -3.16
CA ARG A 112 7.78 25.78 -3.85
C ARG A 112 8.11 26.12 -5.30
N ASP A 113 9.33 26.54 -5.58
CA ASP A 113 9.77 26.95 -6.92
C ASP A 113 9.64 25.82 -7.98
N PRO A 114 10.08 24.56 -7.75
CA PRO A 114 9.81 23.45 -8.65
C PRO A 114 8.33 23.10 -8.80
N LEU A 115 7.50 23.22 -7.75
CA LEU A 115 6.07 22.89 -7.82
C LEU A 115 5.34 23.77 -8.83
N THR A 116 5.73 25.02 -8.97
CA THR A 116 5.13 25.96 -9.94
C THR A 116 5.48 25.59 -11.39
N ARG A 117 6.56 24.85 -11.62
CA ARG A 117 7.04 24.43 -12.95
C ARG A 117 6.49 23.09 -13.43
N GLY A 118 5.85 22.33 -12.55
CA GLY A 118 5.31 21.02 -12.81
C GLY A 118 6.37 19.91 -12.97
N VAL A 119 5.92 18.65 -12.88
CA VAL A 119 6.77 17.47 -13.06
C VAL A 119 6.87 17.13 -14.55
N ARG A 120 8.05 17.22 -15.14
CA ARG A 120 8.27 16.90 -16.56
C ARG A 120 8.49 15.43 -16.83
N SER A 121 9.05 14.69 -15.87
CA SER A 121 9.23 13.23 -15.92
C SER A 121 9.28 12.69 -14.49
N SER A 122 8.74 11.49 -14.29
CA SER A 122 8.70 10.85 -12.98
C SER A 122 9.08 9.38 -13.08
N THR A 123 9.81 8.87 -12.10
CA THR A 123 10.12 7.45 -11.93
C THR A 123 8.87 6.62 -11.62
N PHE A 124 7.75 7.28 -11.33
CA PHE A 124 6.44 6.69 -11.07
C PHE A 124 5.55 6.62 -12.33
N GLY A 125 6.10 6.90 -13.51
CA GLY A 125 5.35 6.92 -14.77
C GLY A 125 4.22 7.96 -14.73
N ASN A 126 2.99 7.55 -15.12
CA ASN A 126 1.80 8.40 -15.01
C ASN A 126 1.27 8.52 -13.57
N GLY A 127 1.89 7.80 -12.62
CA GLY A 127 1.51 7.79 -11.22
C GLY A 127 0.19 7.09 -10.90
N PRO A 128 -0.15 7.00 -9.61
CA PRO A 128 -1.40 6.42 -9.15
C PRO A 128 -2.61 7.33 -9.44
N VAL A 129 -3.78 6.71 -9.46
CA VAL A 129 -5.08 7.41 -9.49
C VAL A 129 -5.39 7.88 -8.09
N LEU A 130 -5.84 9.12 -7.96
CA LEU A 130 -6.31 9.75 -6.72
C LEU A 130 -7.80 10.07 -6.84
N THR A 131 -8.58 9.62 -5.86
CA THR A 131 -9.98 9.99 -5.69
C THR A 131 -10.17 10.51 -4.27
N VAL A 132 -10.89 11.62 -4.10
CA VAL A 132 -11.20 12.20 -2.79
C VAL A 132 -12.69 12.18 -2.56
N LYS A 133 -13.10 11.75 -1.36
CA LYS A 133 -14.51 11.70 -0.98
C LYS A 133 -14.69 11.98 0.51
N SER A 134 -15.75 12.72 0.84
CA SER A 134 -16.27 12.84 2.21
C SER A 134 -17.18 11.66 2.52
N LEU A 135 -16.98 11.02 3.66
CA LEU A 135 -17.78 9.92 4.18
C LEU A 135 -18.46 10.34 5.49
N GLN A 136 -19.76 10.14 5.58
CA GLN A 136 -20.50 10.36 6.81
C GLN A 136 -20.08 9.33 7.88
N ALA A 137 -20.49 9.56 9.13
CA ALA A 137 -20.30 8.58 10.19
C ALA A 137 -20.87 7.21 9.78
N ARG A 138 -20.07 6.17 9.95
CA ARG A 138 -20.43 4.77 9.60
C ARG A 138 -20.73 4.52 8.12
N GLU A 139 -20.48 5.51 7.24
CA GLU A 139 -20.69 5.34 5.81
C GLU A 139 -19.70 4.36 5.19
N ARG A 140 -20.20 3.57 4.24
CA ARG A 140 -19.42 2.72 3.35
C ARG A 140 -19.47 3.28 1.95
N TRP A 141 -18.32 3.41 1.33
CA TRP A 141 -18.17 3.75 -0.07
C TRP A 141 -17.54 2.58 -0.81
N ALA A 142 -18.20 2.13 -1.89
CA ALA A 142 -17.73 1.04 -2.71
C ALA A 142 -17.49 1.54 -4.15
N PHE A 143 -16.38 1.14 -4.76
CA PHE A 143 -16.04 1.44 -6.15
C PHE A 143 -15.21 0.31 -6.74
N ALA A 144 -15.04 0.31 -8.07
CA ALA A 144 -14.27 -0.68 -8.78
C ALA A 144 -12.91 -0.12 -9.22
N VAL A 145 -11.90 -0.98 -9.21
CA VAL A 145 -10.57 -0.73 -9.78
C VAL A 145 -10.22 -1.85 -10.76
N GLU A 146 -9.52 -1.52 -11.84
CA GLU A 146 -9.01 -2.52 -12.78
C GLU A 146 -7.66 -3.04 -12.31
N ALA A 147 -7.58 -4.35 -12.07
CA ALA A 147 -6.33 -5.03 -11.75
C ALA A 147 -5.75 -5.70 -12.99
N ARG A 148 -4.44 -5.72 -13.12
CA ARG A 148 -3.74 -6.41 -14.20
C ARG A 148 -3.10 -7.69 -13.68
N GLY A 149 -3.26 -8.78 -14.43
CA GLY A 149 -2.65 -10.06 -14.07
C GLY A 149 -1.13 -9.97 -14.06
N GLY A 150 -0.49 -10.52 -13.02
CA GLY A 150 0.95 -10.46 -12.86
C GLY A 150 1.52 -9.12 -12.39
N GLU A 151 0.69 -8.09 -12.17
CA GLU A 151 1.09 -6.83 -11.55
C GLU A 151 0.54 -6.72 -10.13
N ILE A 152 1.26 -6.06 -9.25
CA ILE A 152 0.75 -5.73 -7.92
C ILE A 152 -0.27 -4.61 -8.04
N LEU A 153 -1.50 -4.88 -7.62
CA LEU A 153 -2.49 -3.85 -7.29
C LEU A 153 -2.24 -3.39 -5.86
N ARG A 154 -2.00 -2.10 -5.70
CA ARG A 154 -1.89 -1.46 -4.39
C ARG A 154 -2.96 -0.39 -4.25
N VAL A 155 -3.77 -0.51 -3.22
CA VAL A 155 -4.81 0.47 -2.86
C VAL A 155 -4.51 0.96 -1.46
N ALA A 156 -4.50 2.28 -1.28
CA ALA A 156 -4.33 2.90 0.03
C ALA A 156 -5.41 3.97 0.23
N ALA A 157 -5.87 4.11 1.46
CA ALA A 157 -6.71 5.22 1.86
C ALA A 157 -5.96 6.09 2.88
N ILE A 158 -6.13 7.39 2.78
CA ILE A 158 -5.57 8.39 3.68
C ILE A 158 -6.75 9.18 4.24
N GLY A 159 -7.07 8.98 5.51
CA GLY A 159 -8.04 9.79 6.23
C GLY A 159 -7.44 11.12 6.68
N ASP A 160 -8.29 12.09 6.99
CA ASP A 160 -7.89 13.40 7.52
C ASP A 160 -7.50 13.37 9.01
N GLY A 161 -7.63 12.21 9.66
CA GLY A 161 -7.19 11.99 11.03
C GLY A 161 -8.32 11.96 12.06
N ASP A 162 -9.56 12.25 11.66
CA ASP A 162 -10.69 12.36 12.59
C ASP A 162 -11.25 11.00 13.01
N THR A 163 -11.10 9.97 12.17
CA THR A 163 -11.71 8.66 12.41
C THR A 163 -10.85 7.50 11.91
N ASN A 164 -11.16 6.30 12.39
CA ASN A 164 -10.65 5.05 11.85
C ASN A 164 -11.29 4.72 10.50
N ILE A 165 -10.48 4.32 9.53
CA ILE A 165 -10.88 3.92 8.18
C ILE A 165 -10.54 2.45 7.96
N ASP A 166 -11.52 1.65 7.54
CA ASP A 166 -11.27 0.28 7.07
C ASP A 166 -11.22 0.24 5.54
N LEU A 167 -10.30 -0.55 5.01
CA LEU A 167 -10.16 -0.87 3.59
C LEU A 167 -10.37 -2.37 3.37
N THR A 168 -11.20 -2.73 2.40
CA THR A 168 -11.35 -4.12 1.96
C THR A 168 -11.32 -4.19 0.45
N VAL A 169 -10.55 -5.14 -0.10
CA VAL A 169 -10.52 -5.44 -1.53
C VAL A 169 -11.12 -6.83 -1.77
N ARG A 170 -12.02 -6.92 -2.76
CA ARG A 170 -12.68 -8.16 -3.17
C ARG A 170 -12.40 -8.46 -4.63
N ASP A 171 -12.31 -9.73 -4.96
CA ASP A 171 -12.22 -10.19 -6.35
C ASP A 171 -13.58 -10.10 -7.08
N ALA A 172 -13.60 -10.42 -8.36
CA ALA A 172 -14.81 -10.42 -9.19
C ALA A 172 -15.90 -11.41 -8.71
N ARG A 173 -15.55 -12.37 -7.85
CA ARG A 173 -16.49 -13.33 -7.24
C ARG A 173 -17.02 -12.85 -5.91
N GLY A 174 -16.56 -11.67 -5.43
CA GLY A 174 -16.92 -11.11 -4.14
C GLY A 174 -16.11 -11.65 -2.96
N ALA A 175 -15.12 -12.53 -3.19
CA ALA A 175 -14.25 -13.02 -2.14
C ALA A 175 -13.29 -11.92 -1.68
N VAL A 176 -13.11 -11.80 -0.36
CA VAL A 176 -12.15 -10.87 0.23
C VAL A 176 -10.73 -11.37 -0.04
N VAL A 177 -9.95 -10.58 -0.78
CA VAL A 177 -8.56 -10.88 -1.11
C VAL A 177 -7.56 -10.07 -0.29
N CYS A 178 -8.01 -8.95 0.28
CA CYS A 178 -7.25 -8.16 1.25
C CYS A 178 -8.20 -7.38 2.14
N ARG A 179 -7.83 -7.22 3.40
CA ARG A 179 -8.52 -6.34 4.37
C ARG A 179 -7.46 -5.70 5.25
N ASP A 180 -7.60 -4.39 5.44
CA ASP A 180 -6.89 -3.62 6.44
C ASP A 180 -7.90 -2.80 7.25
N GLY A 181 -7.90 -3.00 8.57
CA GLY A 181 -8.83 -2.40 9.51
C GLY A 181 -8.23 -2.38 10.91
N PHE A 182 -6.91 -2.09 11.00
CA PHE A 182 -6.17 -2.12 12.25
C PHE A 182 -6.44 -0.95 13.21
N GLY A 183 -7.34 -0.06 12.84
CA GLY A 183 -7.75 1.01 13.76
C GLY A 183 -6.98 2.31 13.56
N ASP A 184 -6.46 2.54 12.37
CA ASP A 184 -5.84 3.79 11.96
C ASP A 184 -6.61 4.45 10.79
N HIS A 185 -6.05 5.50 10.23
CA HIS A 185 -6.60 6.23 9.08
C HIS A 185 -5.72 6.13 7.84
N TYR A 186 -4.81 5.13 7.79
CA TYR A 186 -3.90 4.88 6.66
C TYR A 186 -3.95 3.42 6.16
N PRO A 187 -5.13 2.79 6.00
CA PRO A 187 -5.18 1.41 5.58
C PRO A 187 -4.63 1.21 4.18
N VAL A 188 -3.94 0.08 3.97
CA VAL A 188 -3.33 -0.30 2.69
C VAL A 188 -3.59 -1.76 2.35
N CYS A 189 -4.01 -2.02 1.13
CA CYS A 189 -4.13 -3.35 0.56
C CYS A 189 -3.14 -3.54 -0.59
N THR A 190 -2.45 -4.68 -0.55
CA THR A 190 -1.55 -5.12 -1.63
C THR A 190 -2.01 -6.49 -2.11
N VAL A 191 -2.34 -6.59 -3.38
CA VAL A 191 -2.88 -7.81 -4.00
C VAL A 191 -2.08 -8.14 -5.25
N SER A 192 -1.76 -9.44 -5.44
CA SER A 192 -1.09 -9.95 -6.65
C SER A 192 -2.08 -10.81 -7.46
N PRO A 193 -2.93 -10.22 -8.31
CA PRO A 193 -3.90 -10.97 -9.08
C PRO A 193 -3.21 -11.79 -10.17
N ARG A 194 -3.56 -13.07 -10.29
CA ARG A 194 -3.03 -13.94 -11.36
C ARG A 194 -3.58 -13.58 -12.74
N ALA A 195 -4.80 -13.09 -12.79
CA ALA A 195 -5.48 -12.66 -14.02
C ALA A 195 -5.96 -11.22 -13.85
N GLY A 196 -5.97 -10.48 -14.94
CA GLY A 196 -6.57 -9.15 -14.97
C GLY A 196 -8.08 -9.21 -14.78
N GLY A 197 -8.64 -8.13 -14.27
CA GLY A 197 -10.08 -7.99 -14.08
C GLY A 197 -10.43 -6.93 -13.04
N GLN A 198 -11.73 -6.72 -12.91
CA GLN A 198 -12.28 -5.74 -11.98
C GLN A 198 -12.25 -6.26 -10.54
N MET A 199 -11.77 -5.44 -9.63
CA MET A 199 -11.83 -5.67 -8.20
C MET A 199 -12.68 -4.60 -7.53
N GLN A 200 -13.44 -5.00 -6.53
CA GLN A 200 -14.23 -4.09 -5.72
C GLN A 200 -13.42 -3.64 -4.51
N VAL A 201 -13.39 -2.33 -4.31
CA VAL A 201 -12.78 -1.68 -3.13
C VAL A 201 -13.88 -1.12 -2.26
N ASP A 202 -13.85 -1.43 -0.98
CA ASP A 202 -14.75 -0.92 0.03
C ASP A 202 -13.96 -0.08 1.04
N ILE A 203 -14.34 1.17 1.22
CA ILE A 203 -13.84 2.07 2.26
C ILE A 203 -14.96 2.29 3.27
N VAL A 204 -14.66 2.13 4.55
CA VAL A 204 -15.65 2.30 5.63
C VAL A 204 -15.12 3.27 6.66
N ASN A 205 -15.85 4.37 6.87
CA ASN A 205 -15.65 5.22 8.05
C ASN A 205 -16.17 4.48 9.29
N ARG A 206 -15.31 4.14 10.23
CA ARG A 206 -15.67 3.46 11.49
C ARG A 206 -16.03 4.43 12.60
N GLY A 207 -15.74 5.71 12.41
CA GLY A 207 -16.00 6.74 13.40
C GLY A 207 -17.45 7.19 13.48
N GLU A 208 -17.70 8.09 14.42
CA GLU A 208 -19.00 8.67 14.71
C GLU A 208 -19.16 10.07 14.10
N VAL A 209 -18.13 10.55 13.44
CA VAL A 209 -18.12 11.84 12.72
C VAL A 209 -17.82 11.60 11.25
N TRP A 210 -18.13 12.59 10.42
CA TRP A 210 -17.74 12.56 9.02
C TRP A 210 -16.22 12.70 8.89
N THR A 211 -15.64 12.21 7.79
CA THR A 211 -14.20 12.29 7.50
C THR A 211 -13.98 12.44 6.00
N ARG A 212 -12.89 13.04 5.62
CA ARG A 212 -12.43 13.06 4.22
C ARG A 212 -11.41 11.95 4.00
N VAL A 213 -11.52 11.30 2.86
CA VAL A 213 -10.61 10.21 2.51
C VAL A 213 -10.03 10.45 1.13
N GLN A 214 -8.70 10.43 1.02
CA GLN A 214 -7.96 10.34 -0.25
C GLN A 214 -7.62 8.88 -0.53
N VAL A 215 -8.15 8.33 -1.61
CA VAL A 215 -7.88 6.96 -2.02
C VAL A 215 -6.95 6.95 -3.22
N LEU A 216 -5.92 6.13 -3.13
CA LEU A 216 -4.89 5.92 -4.15
C LEU A 216 -4.97 4.50 -4.68
N SER A 217 -4.89 4.32 -6.00
CA SER A 217 -4.76 3.01 -6.65
C SER A 217 -3.85 3.10 -7.88
N ASN A 218 -3.18 2.00 -8.26
CA ASN A 218 -2.37 1.93 -9.48
C ASN A 218 -3.05 1.20 -10.62
#